data_949a326e85e43191c52ca60af839eff5
#
_entry.id   949a326e85e43191c52ca60af839eff5
#
_cell.length_a   1.000
_cell.length_b   1.000
_cell.length_c   1.000
_cell.angle_alpha   90.00
_cell.angle_beta   90.00
_cell.angle_gamma   90.00
#
_symmetry.space_group_name_H-M   'P 1'
#
loop_
_entity.id
_entity.type
_entity.pdbx_description
1 polymer ?
#
loop_
_entity_poly.entity_id
_entity_poly.type
_entity_poly.pdbx_seq_one_letter_code
_entity_poly.pdbx_strand_id
1 'polypeptide(L)'
;MEYGFLSLIPPLTAIILALITKQTVFSLLIGLWIGATIVCGWNPIVAFPTMISKFFIPLIANEWNAGMLMLIVSCGGFVYLIKRSGGAKAFGDFAARKVRTRKQAQLVAYFSAFAFIFTEPTLTLGSIMRPITERLRVSRVKLAYICDVMGCPFATLSPITSYSTYAIGLIATQFAALGISDNPWSVYLRALPFNFYALFGMLALLAVIVLNLDIGPMYRAERRAIETGELIGPNDSPMGKYDLDESKLFADVNLGIANFLVPLGVLFATLIAMILWTGEVRVNGIGGAFMKSNIALSISTSFLTASIAAGVVGMRSGVFQFKDIVPEWCRGVALNSDIPVILVLAWSIGSLTGVMDLKGYLIGLVESFDVPAGLMPAFLFVVGAFVGFSTGSSWGVWAIIIPISLPIAHHFGVSMELMIGASLSGGVFGDHCSPISDTTILASTAAGSDHVEHVRTQLPYSLTVGAASIAGFVVGGLRSPMLGLAVTAILVLLALAVLNRVARWQESKCGANS
;
A
#
# COMPACT_ATOMS: atom_id res chain seq x y z
N MET A 1 31.83 5.97 -18.62
CA MET A 1 30.82 6.45 -17.64
C MET A 1 31.13 7.91 -17.35
N GLU A 2 30.37 8.82 -17.91
CA GLU A 2 30.63 10.26 -17.82
C GLU A 2 30.47 10.81 -16.39
N TYR A 3 29.47 10.27 -15.64
CA TYR A 3 29.15 10.73 -14.27
C TYR A 3 29.64 9.78 -13.18
N GLY A 4 29.84 8.49 -13.44
CA GLY A 4 30.32 7.52 -12.46
C GLY A 4 29.55 7.58 -11.11
N PHE A 5 30.29 7.73 -9.99
CA PHE A 5 29.68 7.85 -8.65
C PHE A 5 28.70 9.02 -8.52
N LEU A 6 28.85 10.10 -9.30
CA LEU A 6 27.95 11.24 -9.25
C LEU A 6 26.51 10.85 -9.61
N SER A 7 26.29 9.79 -10.39
CA SER A 7 24.97 9.28 -10.74
C SER A 7 24.18 8.75 -9.55
N LEU A 8 24.85 8.34 -8.46
CA LEU A 8 24.23 7.92 -7.20
C LEU A 8 23.78 9.11 -6.32
N ILE A 9 24.35 10.30 -6.52
CA ILE A 9 24.09 11.45 -5.64
C ILE A 9 22.60 11.81 -5.57
N PRO A 10 21.83 11.90 -6.69
CA PRO A 10 20.41 12.25 -6.63
C PRO A 10 19.57 11.29 -5.79
N PRO A 11 19.60 9.96 -6.03
CA PRO A 11 18.81 9.04 -5.21
C PRO A 11 19.33 8.94 -3.77
N LEU A 12 20.63 8.96 -3.53
CA LEU A 12 21.19 8.97 -2.17
C LEU A 12 20.79 10.22 -1.39
N THR A 13 20.82 11.40 -2.04
CA THR A 13 20.34 12.64 -1.40
C THR A 13 18.87 12.54 -1.04
N ALA A 14 18.04 12.00 -1.94
CA ALA A 14 16.63 11.80 -1.66
C ALA A 14 16.42 10.86 -0.46
N ILE A 15 17.16 9.74 -0.37
CA ILE A 15 17.13 8.82 0.78
C ILE A 15 17.56 9.53 2.06
N ILE A 16 18.73 10.15 2.08
CA ILE A 16 19.29 10.79 3.28
C ILE A 16 18.37 11.91 3.79
N LEU A 17 17.87 12.75 2.89
CA LEU A 17 16.95 13.82 3.26
C LEU A 17 15.61 13.27 3.73
N ALA A 18 15.10 12.19 3.12
CA ALA A 18 13.88 11.54 3.58
C ALA A 18 14.03 10.99 5.01
N LEU A 19 15.18 10.37 5.33
CA LEU A 19 15.49 9.89 6.68
C LEU A 19 15.57 11.02 7.71
N ILE A 20 16.13 12.18 7.34
CA ILE A 20 16.33 13.32 8.25
C ILE A 20 15.03 14.14 8.40
N THR A 21 14.41 14.50 7.26
CA THR A 21 13.28 15.45 7.22
C THR A 21 11.94 14.79 7.40
N LYS A 22 11.83 13.49 7.12
CA LYS A 22 10.58 12.71 7.05
C LYS A 22 9.57 13.31 6.06
N GLN A 23 10.06 14.00 5.03
CA GLN A 23 9.27 14.65 3.99
C GLN A 23 9.67 14.15 2.59
N THR A 24 8.89 13.21 2.06
CA THR A 24 9.20 12.55 0.77
C THR A 24 9.26 13.54 -0.39
N VAL A 25 8.26 14.41 -0.52
CA VAL A 25 8.18 15.40 -1.62
C VAL A 25 9.40 16.32 -1.63
N PHE A 26 9.74 16.88 -0.47
CA PHE A 26 10.91 17.75 -0.31
C PHE A 26 12.21 17.03 -0.67
N SER A 27 12.36 15.80 -0.20
CA SER A 27 13.57 15.00 -0.39
C SER A 27 13.80 14.64 -1.86
N LEU A 28 12.74 14.21 -2.55
CA LEU A 28 12.78 13.92 -3.99
C LEU A 28 13.07 15.19 -4.80
N LEU A 29 12.44 16.31 -4.46
CA LEU A 29 12.68 17.59 -5.15
C LEU A 29 14.13 18.04 -5.04
N ILE A 30 14.71 18.00 -3.84
CA ILE A 30 16.11 18.39 -3.62
C ILE A 30 17.07 17.41 -4.31
N GLY A 31 16.80 16.09 -4.22
CA GLY A 31 17.59 15.08 -4.93
C GLY A 31 17.59 15.32 -6.44
N LEU A 32 16.44 15.61 -7.02
CA LEU A 32 16.29 15.95 -8.43
C LEU A 32 17.05 17.24 -8.79
N TRP A 33 16.94 18.29 -7.97
CA TRP A 33 17.62 19.57 -8.22
C TRP A 33 19.15 19.44 -8.15
N ILE A 34 19.68 18.68 -7.19
CA ILE A 34 21.11 18.39 -7.11
C ILE A 34 21.58 17.62 -8.35
N GLY A 35 20.84 16.60 -8.77
CA GLY A 35 21.18 15.85 -9.98
C GLY A 35 21.12 16.71 -11.25
N ALA A 36 20.09 17.54 -11.39
CA ALA A 36 19.99 18.50 -12.49
C ALA A 36 21.15 19.52 -12.47
N THR A 37 21.60 19.94 -11.28
CA THR A 37 22.74 20.82 -11.10
C THR A 37 24.02 20.18 -11.63
N ILE A 38 24.24 18.90 -11.33
CA ILE A 38 25.39 18.15 -11.87
C ILE A 38 25.34 18.08 -13.40
N VAL A 39 24.16 17.72 -13.96
CA VAL A 39 23.96 17.62 -15.42
C VAL A 39 24.10 18.98 -16.12
N CYS A 40 23.80 20.10 -15.45
CA CYS A 40 23.95 21.45 -15.95
C CYS A 40 25.35 22.05 -15.66
N GLY A 41 26.36 21.21 -15.48
CA GLY A 41 27.76 21.69 -15.23
C GLY A 41 27.92 22.43 -13.91
N TRP A 42 27.26 21.96 -12.85
CA TRP A 42 27.28 22.53 -11.49
C TRP A 42 26.65 23.94 -11.39
N ASN A 43 25.70 24.26 -12.28
CA ASN A 43 24.98 25.52 -12.24
C ASN A 43 23.55 25.34 -11.67
N PRO A 44 23.34 25.66 -10.38
CA PRO A 44 22.04 25.42 -9.73
C PRO A 44 20.91 26.33 -10.24
N ILE A 45 21.28 27.51 -10.82
CA ILE A 45 20.27 28.46 -11.36
C ILE A 45 19.71 27.91 -12.68
N VAL A 46 20.58 27.43 -13.58
CA VAL A 46 20.19 26.81 -14.85
C VAL A 46 19.48 25.46 -14.62
N ALA A 47 19.85 24.75 -13.56
CA ALA A 47 19.22 23.49 -13.19
C ALA A 47 17.70 23.62 -12.97
N PHE A 48 17.24 24.70 -12.36
CA PHE A 48 15.84 24.86 -11.99
C PHE A 48 14.88 24.88 -13.20
N PRO A 49 15.05 25.76 -14.20
CA PRO A 49 14.24 25.70 -15.41
C PRO A 49 14.48 24.42 -16.23
N THR A 50 15.67 23.83 -16.14
CA THR A 50 15.97 22.54 -16.81
C THR A 50 15.17 21.39 -16.21
N MET A 51 14.97 21.35 -14.90
CA MET A 51 14.09 20.36 -14.25
C MET A 51 12.68 20.40 -14.85
N ILE A 52 12.12 21.59 -14.99
CA ILE A 52 10.77 21.77 -15.51
C ILE A 52 10.69 21.34 -16.98
N SER A 53 11.61 21.89 -17.82
CA SER A 53 11.52 21.71 -19.27
C SER A 53 11.96 20.34 -19.76
N LYS A 54 12.94 19.69 -19.12
CA LYS A 54 13.50 18.41 -19.57
C LYS A 54 12.98 17.20 -18.77
N PHE A 55 12.58 17.39 -17.51
CA PHE A 55 12.17 16.25 -16.68
C PHE A 55 10.69 16.29 -16.28
N PHE A 56 10.06 17.44 -15.97
CA PHE A 56 8.64 17.45 -15.62
C PHE A 56 7.73 17.40 -16.85
N ILE A 57 7.86 18.39 -17.75
CA ILE A 57 6.92 18.52 -18.89
C ILE A 57 6.91 17.28 -19.78
N PRO A 58 8.03 16.71 -20.22
CA PRO A 58 8.01 15.54 -21.11
C PRO A 58 7.39 14.30 -20.43
N LEU A 59 7.59 14.15 -19.11
CA LEU A 59 7.05 13.02 -18.38
C LEU A 59 5.56 13.14 -18.13
N ILE A 60 5.07 14.35 -17.82
CA ILE A 60 3.61 14.59 -17.67
C ILE A 60 2.90 14.45 -19.03
N ALA A 61 3.55 14.90 -20.11
CA ALA A 61 3.01 14.80 -21.48
C ALA A 61 3.03 13.38 -22.06
N ASN A 62 3.70 12.43 -21.41
CA ASN A 62 3.67 11.04 -21.82
C ASN A 62 2.26 10.45 -21.62
N GLU A 63 1.69 9.80 -22.63
CA GLU A 63 0.32 9.27 -22.61
C GLU A 63 0.08 8.30 -21.43
N TRP A 64 1.03 7.41 -21.16
CA TRP A 64 0.95 6.47 -20.05
C TRP A 64 0.93 7.19 -18.70
N ASN A 65 1.87 8.10 -18.50
CA ASN A 65 1.99 8.86 -17.23
C ASN A 65 0.76 9.76 -17.01
N ALA A 66 0.28 10.44 -18.06
CA ALA A 66 -0.95 11.23 -18.01
C ALA A 66 -2.17 10.37 -17.63
N GLY A 67 -2.25 9.15 -18.20
CA GLY A 67 -3.28 8.17 -17.83
C GLY A 67 -3.22 7.77 -16.34
N MET A 68 -2.01 7.56 -15.80
CA MET A 68 -1.82 7.25 -14.38
C MET A 68 -2.21 8.41 -13.46
N LEU A 69 -1.87 9.66 -13.83
CA LEU A 69 -2.30 10.84 -13.09
C LEU A 69 -3.83 10.97 -13.08
N MET A 70 -4.48 10.76 -14.24
CA MET A 70 -5.94 10.79 -14.34
C MET A 70 -6.60 9.68 -13.50
N LEU A 71 -5.97 8.49 -13.41
CA LEU A 71 -6.45 7.40 -12.57
C LEU A 71 -6.45 7.81 -11.09
N ILE A 72 -5.36 8.40 -10.58
CA ILE A 72 -5.25 8.85 -9.18
C ILE A 72 -6.31 9.91 -8.86
N VAL A 73 -6.49 10.88 -9.77
CA VAL A 73 -7.52 11.92 -9.65
C VAL A 73 -8.92 11.30 -9.55
N SER A 74 -9.23 10.37 -10.45
CA SER A 74 -10.54 9.69 -10.50
C SER A 74 -10.80 8.85 -9.26
N CYS A 75 -9.77 8.13 -8.79
CA CYS A 75 -9.81 7.33 -7.57
C CYS A 75 -10.10 8.20 -6.35
N GLY A 76 -9.31 9.26 -6.12
CA GLY A 76 -9.48 10.15 -4.98
C GLY A 76 -10.89 10.75 -4.89
N GLY A 77 -11.42 11.23 -6.03
CA GLY A 77 -12.79 11.75 -6.11
C GLY A 77 -13.85 10.70 -5.76
N PHE A 78 -13.74 9.49 -6.32
CA PHE A 78 -14.67 8.39 -6.04
C PHE A 78 -14.67 7.97 -4.58
N VAL A 79 -13.48 7.75 -4.01
CA VAL A 79 -13.29 7.31 -2.63
C VAL A 79 -13.98 8.25 -1.64
N TYR A 80 -13.79 9.53 -1.82
CA TYR A 80 -14.42 10.53 -0.96
C TYR A 80 -15.93 10.58 -1.15
N LEU A 81 -16.39 10.49 -2.40
CA LEU A 81 -17.82 10.59 -2.71
C LEU A 81 -18.62 9.39 -2.19
N ILE A 82 -18.09 8.15 -2.30
CA ILE A 82 -18.77 6.97 -1.74
C ILE A 82 -18.83 7.01 -0.22
N LYS A 83 -17.79 7.53 0.45
CA LYS A 83 -17.79 7.76 1.90
C LYS A 83 -18.87 8.77 2.28
N ARG A 84 -18.91 9.92 1.62
CA ARG A 84 -19.88 11.00 1.86
C ARG A 84 -21.32 10.64 1.49
N SER A 85 -21.54 9.68 0.57
CA SER A 85 -22.89 9.17 0.26
C SER A 85 -23.48 8.27 1.35
N GLY A 86 -22.75 8.02 2.45
CA GLY A 86 -23.18 7.14 3.54
C GLY A 86 -23.04 5.65 3.24
N GLY A 87 -22.37 5.27 2.15
CA GLY A 87 -22.20 3.87 1.76
C GLY A 87 -21.47 3.05 2.82
N ALA A 88 -20.41 3.60 3.40
CA ALA A 88 -19.63 2.96 4.45
C ALA A 88 -20.47 2.68 5.71
N LYS A 89 -21.25 3.67 6.16
CA LYS A 89 -22.16 3.54 7.31
C LYS A 89 -23.25 2.51 7.06
N ALA A 90 -23.88 2.51 5.89
CA ALA A 90 -24.92 1.54 5.52
C ALA A 90 -24.40 0.09 5.55
N PHE A 91 -23.15 -0.13 5.12
CA PHE A 91 -22.49 -1.43 5.23
C PHE A 91 -22.25 -1.80 6.70
N GLY A 92 -21.75 -0.88 7.52
CA GLY A 92 -21.53 -1.10 8.96
C GLY A 92 -22.80 -1.50 9.70
N ASP A 93 -23.90 -0.80 9.46
CA ASP A 93 -25.21 -1.10 10.06
C ASP A 93 -25.73 -2.48 9.63
N PHE A 94 -25.51 -2.87 8.37
CA PHE A 94 -25.84 -4.22 7.89
C PHE A 94 -24.98 -5.30 8.59
N ALA A 95 -23.67 -5.11 8.69
CA ALA A 95 -22.75 -6.02 9.34
C ALA A 95 -23.08 -6.19 10.84
N ALA A 96 -23.38 -5.10 11.54
CA ALA A 96 -23.68 -5.10 12.96
C ALA A 96 -24.88 -5.98 13.35
N ARG A 97 -25.85 -6.15 12.44
CA ARG A 97 -27.03 -7.01 12.69
C ARG A 97 -26.71 -8.51 12.68
N LYS A 98 -25.63 -8.94 12.03
CA LYS A 98 -25.28 -10.36 11.83
C LYS A 98 -24.15 -10.86 12.71
N VAL A 99 -23.28 -9.98 13.22
CA VAL A 99 -22.08 -10.33 13.98
C VAL A 99 -22.41 -10.51 15.46
N ARG A 100 -22.12 -11.71 16.00
CA ARG A 100 -22.47 -12.10 17.39
C ARG A 100 -21.28 -12.52 18.25
N THR A 101 -20.14 -12.88 17.66
CA THR A 101 -18.97 -13.36 18.40
C THR A 101 -17.74 -12.53 18.09
N ARG A 102 -16.76 -12.53 19.02
CA ARG A 102 -15.47 -11.83 18.84
C ARG A 102 -14.75 -12.25 17.56
N LYS A 103 -14.66 -13.57 17.33
CA LYS A 103 -14.06 -14.12 16.13
C LYS A 103 -14.77 -13.66 14.85
N GLN A 104 -16.12 -13.66 14.86
CA GLN A 104 -16.89 -13.13 13.73
C GLN A 104 -16.61 -11.65 13.49
N ALA A 105 -16.47 -10.82 14.55
CA ALA A 105 -16.16 -9.41 14.39
C ALA A 105 -14.79 -9.18 13.72
N GLN A 106 -13.78 -9.93 14.16
CA GLN A 106 -12.44 -9.87 13.57
C GLN A 106 -12.43 -10.37 12.12
N LEU A 107 -13.12 -11.47 11.82
CA LEU A 107 -13.23 -11.99 10.45
C LEU A 107 -14.00 -11.04 9.53
N VAL A 108 -15.09 -10.44 10.04
CA VAL A 108 -15.84 -9.45 9.26
C VAL A 108 -14.97 -8.21 9.02
N ALA A 109 -14.19 -7.75 10.00
CA ALA A 109 -13.22 -6.68 9.79
C ALA A 109 -12.20 -7.06 8.71
N TYR A 110 -11.61 -8.24 8.79
CA TYR A 110 -10.66 -8.75 7.81
C TYR A 110 -11.25 -8.79 6.39
N PHE A 111 -12.42 -9.45 6.22
CA PHE A 111 -13.02 -9.60 4.89
C PHE A 111 -13.70 -8.34 4.36
N SER A 112 -14.13 -7.42 5.23
CA SER A 112 -14.69 -6.14 4.79
C SER A 112 -13.66 -5.28 4.06
N ALA A 113 -12.37 -5.44 4.33
CA ALA A 113 -11.32 -4.74 3.61
C ALA A 113 -11.39 -4.99 2.08
N PHE A 114 -11.79 -6.19 1.66
CA PHE A 114 -11.98 -6.49 0.23
C PHE A 114 -13.10 -5.66 -0.41
N ALA A 115 -14.11 -5.30 0.36
CA ALA A 115 -15.19 -4.43 -0.09
C ALA A 115 -14.78 -2.95 -0.05
N PHE A 116 -13.89 -2.58 0.86
CA PHE A 116 -13.40 -1.21 1.03
C PHE A 116 -12.08 -0.91 0.31
N ILE A 117 -11.58 -1.84 -0.50
CA ILE A 117 -10.27 -1.71 -1.17
C ILE A 117 -10.12 -0.46 -2.03
N PHE A 118 -11.24 0.07 -2.53
CA PHE A 118 -11.30 1.28 -3.35
C PHE A 118 -11.49 2.56 -2.52
N THR A 119 -11.59 2.42 -1.19
CA THR A 119 -11.62 3.57 -0.27
C THR A 119 -10.26 3.64 0.41
N GLU A 120 -10.07 4.57 1.34
CA GLU A 120 -8.93 4.48 2.26
C GLU A 120 -9.20 3.35 3.26
N PRO A 121 -8.78 2.10 2.98
CA PRO A 121 -9.31 0.94 3.70
C PRO A 121 -8.97 1.01 5.18
N THR A 122 -7.79 1.49 5.54
CA THR A 122 -7.32 1.62 6.92
C THR A 122 -8.27 2.45 7.77
N LEU A 123 -8.56 3.67 7.34
CA LEU A 123 -9.41 4.60 8.09
C LEU A 123 -10.88 4.17 8.05
N THR A 124 -11.36 3.79 6.87
CA THR A 124 -12.78 3.42 6.65
C THR A 124 -13.14 2.17 7.44
N LEU A 125 -12.29 1.13 7.35
CA LEU A 125 -12.51 -0.15 8.03
C LEU A 125 -12.56 0.03 9.55
N GLY A 126 -11.59 0.73 10.13
CA GLY A 126 -11.52 0.96 11.56
C GLY A 126 -12.72 1.72 12.09
N SER A 127 -13.10 2.83 11.43
CA SER A 127 -14.24 3.64 11.84
C SER A 127 -15.56 2.85 11.83
N ILE A 128 -15.77 1.99 10.82
CA ILE A 128 -17.01 1.20 10.70
C ILE A 128 -17.02 0.02 11.66
N MET A 129 -15.89 -0.66 11.82
CA MET A 129 -15.82 -1.90 12.60
C MET A 129 -15.67 -1.65 14.10
N ARG A 130 -15.18 -0.47 14.51
CA ARG A 130 -14.95 -0.12 15.90
C ARG A 130 -16.18 -0.33 16.80
N PRO A 131 -17.39 0.18 16.51
CA PRO A 131 -18.56 -0.07 17.36
C PRO A 131 -18.91 -1.55 17.50
N ILE A 132 -18.68 -2.36 16.44
CA ILE A 132 -18.96 -3.79 16.42
C ILE A 132 -17.95 -4.55 17.28
N THR A 133 -16.66 -4.25 17.12
CA THR A 133 -15.56 -4.88 17.86
C THR A 133 -15.58 -4.51 19.34
N GLU A 134 -15.86 -3.25 19.68
CA GLU A 134 -16.00 -2.80 21.06
C GLU A 134 -17.14 -3.51 21.80
N ARG A 135 -18.32 -3.62 21.18
CA ARG A 135 -19.46 -4.33 21.75
C ARG A 135 -19.12 -5.79 22.07
N LEU A 136 -18.23 -6.40 21.30
CA LEU A 136 -17.82 -7.81 21.44
C LEU A 136 -16.49 -7.96 22.19
N ARG A 137 -16.02 -6.91 22.89
CA ARG A 137 -14.82 -6.92 23.71
C ARG A 137 -13.54 -7.33 22.98
N VAL A 138 -13.37 -6.91 21.71
CA VAL A 138 -12.11 -6.98 20.97
C VAL A 138 -11.32 -5.72 21.30
N SER A 139 -10.05 -5.84 21.70
CA SER A 139 -9.23 -4.67 22.05
C SER A 139 -9.05 -3.73 20.85
N ARG A 140 -8.89 -2.43 21.12
CA ARG A 140 -8.70 -1.44 20.05
C ARG A 140 -7.40 -1.64 19.30
N VAL A 141 -6.33 -2.10 19.96
CA VAL A 141 -5.06 -2.42 19.30
C VAL A 141 -5.18 -3.62 18.36
N LYS A 142 -6.07 -4.59 18.66
CA LYS A 142 -6.34 -5.70 17.75
C LYS A 142 -7.07 -5.24 16.49
N LEU A 143 -8.05 -4.35 16.64
CA LEU A 143 -8.71 -3.74 15.49
C LEU A 143 -7.73 -2.91 14.68
N ALA A 144 -6.88 -2.11 15.33
CA ALA A 144 -5.86 -1.32 14.66
C ALA A 144 -4.90 -2.20 13.84
N TYR A 145 -4.43 -3.31 14.40
CA TYR A 145 -3.60 -4.28 13.68
C TYR A 145 -4.31 -4.88 12.46
N ILE A 146 -5.61 -5.23 12.57
CA ILE A 146 -6.40 -5.70 11.42
C ILE A 146 -6.49 -4.60 10.35
N CYS A 147 -6.76 -3.36 10.74
CA CYS A 147 -6.87 -2.23 9.82
C CYS A 147 -5.56 -1.92 9.10
N ASP A 148 -4.44 -2.02 9.79
CA ASP A 148 -3.12 -1.71 9.26
C ASP A 148 -2.67 -2.77 8.23
N VAL A 149 -2.75 -4.06 8.59
CA VAL A 149 -2.43 -5.16 7.66
C VAL A 149 -3.36 -5.19 6.46
N MET A 150 -4.65 -4.96 6.67
CA MET A 150 -5.65 -4.94 5.59
C MET A 150 -5.75 -3.57 4.90
N GLY A 151 -4.97 -2.60 5.31
CA GLY A 151 -4.73 -1.34 4.64
C GLY A 151 -3.59 -1.45 3.63
N CYS A 152 -2.38 -1.09 4.03
CA CYS A 152 -1.21 -0.98 3.16
C CYS A 152 -0.76 -2.32 2.54
N PRO A 153 -0.48 -3.41 3.29
CA PRO A 153 -0.09 -4.70 2.69
C PRO A 153 -1.12 -5.23 1.69
N PHE A 154 -2.39 -5.23 2.06
CA PHE A 154 -3.46 -5.70 1.18
C PHE A 154 -3.62 -4.84 -0.08
N ALA A 155 -3.52 -3.51 0.04
CA ALA A 155 -3.63 -2.60 -1.09
C ALA A 155 -2.56 -2.86 -2.17
N THR A 156 -1.36 -3.31 -1.76
CA THR A 156 -0.28 -3.66 -2.70
C THR A 156 -0.48 -5.01 -3.40
N LEU A 157 -1.32 -5.88 -2.87
CA LEU A 157 -1.67 -7.14 -3.52
C LEU A 157 -2.88 -7.01 -4.44
N SER A 158 -3.64 -5.94 -4.31
CA SER A 158 -4.72 -5.65 -5.24
C SER A 158 -4.21 -4.90 -6.46
N PRO A 159 -4.50 -5.38 -7.67
CA PRO A 159 -4.00 -4.73 -8.88
C PRO A 159 -4.72 -3.43 -9.25
N ILE A 160 -5.74 -3.02 -8.54
CA ILE A 160 -6.67 -1.94 -8.91
C ILE A 160 -6.77 -0.82 -7.85
N THR A 161 -5.73 -0.66 -7.03
CA THR A 161 -5.65 0.40 -6.01
C THR A 161 -4.73 1.54 -6.44
N SER A 162 -4.72 2.63 -5.69
CA SER A 162 -3.73 3.70 -5.84
C SER A 162 -2.29 3.18 -5.67
N TYR A 163 -2.07 2.26 -4.73
CA TYR A 163 -0.76 1.62 -4.48
C TYR A 163 -0.23 0.87 -5.70
N SER A 164 -1.05 -0.02 -6.25
CA SER A 164 -0.68 -0.78 -7.46
C SER A 164 -0.46 0.14 -8.66
N THR A 165 -1.33 1.12 -8.83
CA THR A 165 -1.22 2.11 -9.91
C THR A 165 0.09 2.87 -9.85
N TYR A 166 0.46 3.32 -8.66
CA TYR A 166 1.72 3.99 -8.43
C TYR A 166 2.92 3.10 -8.77
N ALA A 167 2.95 1.87 -8.24
CA ALA A 167 4.02 0.92 -8.51
C ALA A 167 4.13 0.58 -10.00
N ILE A 168 3.01 0.35 -10.69
CA ILE A 168 2.96 0.08 -12.12
C ILE A 168 3.50 1.27 -12.93
N GLY A 169 3.20 2.51 -12.52
CA GLY A 169 3.73 3.72 -13.13
C GLY A 169 5.26 3.81 -13.04
N LEU A 170 5.84 3.46 -11.89
CA LEU A 170 7.28 3.38 -11.70
C LEU A 170 7.92 2.28 -12.56
N ILE A 171 7.31 1.09 -12.60
CA ILE A 171 7.76 -0.04 -13.43
C ILE A 171 7.74 0.35 -14.91
N ALA A 172 6.66 0.98 -15.38
CA ALA A 172 6.52 1.41 -16.77
C ALA A 172 7.63 2.37 -17.20
N THR A 173 7.98 3.31 -16.35
CA THR A 173 9.08 4.26 -16.61
C THR A 173 10.41 3.53 -16.78
N GLN A 174 10.68 2.53 -15.94
CA GLN A 174 11.91 1.74 -16.05
C GLN A 174 11.90 0.84 -17.29
N PHE A 175 10.76 0.24 -17.64
CA PHE A 175 10.64 -0.58 -18.85
C PHE A 175 10.91 0.23 -20.10
N ALA A 176 10.38 1.47 -20.18
CA ALA A 176 10.68 2.38 -21.27
C ALA A 176 12.18 2.73 -21.35
N ALA A 177 12.83 3.00 -20.22
CA ALA A 177 14.26 3.31 -20.14
C ALA A 177 15.16 2.09 -20.50
N LEU A 178 14.69 0.88 -20.23
CA LEU A 178 15.42 -0.37 -20.49
C LEU A 178 15.13 -0.97 -21.86
N GLY A 179 14.16 -0.41 -22.61
CA GLY A 179 13.72 -0.96 -23.89
C GLY A 179 12.94 -2.28 -23.76
N ILE A 180 12.33 -2.52 -22.59
CA ILE A 180 11.51 -3.70 -22.33
C ILE A 180 10.11 -3.48 -22.92
N SER A 181 9.67 -4.40 -23.79
CA SER A 181 8.36 -4.31 -24.46
C SER A 181 7.22 -4.97 -23.69
N ASP A 182 7.52 -5.63 -22.57
CA ASP A 182 6.50 -6.25 -21.71
C ASP A 182 5.52 -5.22 -21.18
N ASN A 183 4.25 -5.60 -21.04
CA ASN A 183 3.24 -4.74 -20.43
C ASN A 183 3.49 -4.66 -18.90
N PRO A 184 3.73 -3.46 -18.33
CA PRO A 184 4.03 -3.28 -16.91
C PRO A 184 2.95 -3.82 -15.97
N TRP A 185 1.68 -3.72 -16.37
CA TRP A 185 0.55 -4.30 -15.66
C TRP A 185 0.65 -5.82 -15.57
N SER A 186 0.97 -6.49 -16.69
CA SER A 186 1.12 -7.94 -16.70
C SER A 186 2.27 -8.40 -15.82
N VAL A 187 3.41 -7.69 -15.83
CA VAL A 187 4.56 -8.01 -14.99
C VAL A 187 4.24 -7.79 -13.51
N TYR A 188 3.53 -6.71 -13.19
CA TYR A 188 3.06 -6.48 -11.83
C TYR A 188 2.15 -7.62 -11.33
N LEU A 189 1.21 -8.10 -12.14
CA LEU A 189 0.35 -9.24 -11.79
C LEU A 189 1.16 -10.51 -11.53
N ARG A 190 2.18 -10.78 -12.35
CA ARG A 190 3.09 -11.92 -12.15
C ARG A 190 3.99 -11.74 -10.90
N ALA A 191 4.25 -10.50 -10.49
CA ALA A 191 5.05 -10.19 -9.30
C ALA A 191 4.26 -10.33 -7.98
N LEU A 192 2.92 -10.28 -8.00
CA LEU A 192 2.09 -10.34 -6.79
C LEU A 192 2.40 -11.53 -5.86
N PRO A 193 2.60 -12.78 -6.37
CA PRO A 193 2.99 -13.91 -5.51
C PRO A 193 4.34 -13.72 -4.82
N PHE A 194 5.20 -12.87 -5.35
CA PHE A 194 6.54 -12.59 -4.82
C PHE A 194 6.59 -11.35 -3.92
N ASN A 195 5.47 -10.68 -3.69
CA ASN A 195 5.34 -9.70 -2.61
C ASN A 195 5.17 -10.44 -1.27
N PHE A 196 6.25 -11.07 -0.80
CA PHE A 196 6.20 -12.03 0.30
C PHE A 196 5.67 -11.42 1.59
N TYR A 197 6.15 -10.22 1.95
CA TYR A 197 5.70 -9.60 3.19
C TYR A 197 4.21 -9.31 3.20
N ALA A 198 3.66 -8.72 2.15
CA ALA A 198 2.25 -8.41 2.07
C ALA A 198 1.39 -9.69 2.05
N LEU A 199 1.76 -10.67 1.20
CA LEU A 199 1.02 -11.92 1.07
C LEU A 199 0.99 -12.71 2.39
N PHE A 200 2.16 -12.94 2.97
CA PHE A 200 2.27 -13.74 4.20
C PHE A 200 1.86 -12.95 5.45
N GLY A 201 1.93 -11.63 5.45
CA GLY A 201 1.36 -10.77 6.50
C GLY A 201 -0.15 -10.91 6.62
N MET A 202 -0.85 -10.88 5.48
CA MET A 202 -2.30 -11.12 5.45
C MET A 202 -2.67 -12.54 5.89
N LEU A 203 -1.96 -13.55 5.39
CA LEU A 203 -2.21 -14.95 5.76
C LEU A 203 -1.91 -15.20 7.26
N ALA A 204 -0.84 -14.59 7.77
CA ALA A 204 -0.52 -14.66 9.20
C ALA A 204 -1.59 -13.99 10.07
N LEU A 205 -2.09 -12.80 9.69
CA LEU A 205 -3.20 -12.15 10.39
C LEU A 205 -4.45 -13.04 10.40
N LEU A 206 -4.80 -13.63 9.25
CA LEU A 206 -5.95 -14.55 9.17
C LEU A 206 -5.77 -15.74 10.12
N ALA A 207 -4.58 -16.34 10.16
CA ALA A 207 -4.26 -17.43 11.07
C ALA A 207 -4.34 -16.98 12.54
N VAL A 208 -3.82 -15.79 12.86
CA VAL A 208 -3.91 -15.20 14.21
C VAL A 208 -5.37 -15.06 14.65
N ILE A 209 -6.27 -14.61 13.76
CA ILE A 209 -7.71 -14.48 14.05
C ILE A 209 -8.36 -15.85 14.20
N VAL A 210 -8.12 -16.77 13.24
CA VAL A 210 -8.79 -18.07 13.20
C VAL A 210 -8.37 -18.99 14.34
N LEU A 211 -7.09 -18.96 14.69
CA LEU A 211 -6.48 -19.84 15.70
C LEU A 211 -6.32 -19.16 17.07
N ASN A 212 -6.72 -17.89 17.23
CA ASN A 212 -6.54 -17.05 18.42
C ASN A 212 -5.06 -17.03 18.90
N LEU A 213 -4.13 -16.72 17.97
CA LEU A 213 -2.69 -16.69 18.25
C LEU A 213 -2.25 -15.33 18.79
N ASP A 214 -2.89 -14.86 19.83
CA ASP A 214 -2.48 -13.62 20.50
C ASP A 214 -1.28 -13.89 21.40
N ILE A 215 -0.20 -13.14 21.22
CA ILE A 215 1.05 -13.30 21.95
C ILE A 215 1.55 -11.99 22.56
N GLY A 216 2.35 -12.11 23.62
CA GLY A 216 3.06 -10.99 24.22
C GLY A 216 2.16 -9.79 24.57
N PRO A 217 2.45 -8.58 24.05
CA PRO A 217 1.63 -7.40 24.33
C PRO A 217 0.19 -7.53 23.83
N MET A 218 -0.03 -8.12 22.63
CA MET A 218 -1.37 -8.32 22.08
C MET A 218 -2.20 -9.27 22.95
N TYR A 219 -1.60 -10.35 23.45
CA TYR A 219 -2.28 -11.28 24.38
C TYR A 219 -2.77 -10.55 25.64
N ARG A 220 -1.92 -9.70 26.23
CA ARG A 220 -2.31 -8.93 27.43
C ARG A 220 -3.47 -7.96 27.15
N ALA A 221 -3.44 -7.29 26.00
CA ALA A 221 -4.50 -6.38 25.58
C ALA A 221 -5.83 -7.10 25.34
N GLU A 222 -5.81 -8.23 24.64
CA GLU A 222 -7.00 -9.04 24.35
C GLU A 222 -7.56 -9.68 25.62
N ARG A 223 -6.70 -10.19 26.50
CA ARG A 223 -7.12 -10.77 27.77
C ARG A 223 -7.79 -9.74 28.69
N ARG A 224 -7.20 -8.53 28.83
CA ARG A 224 -7.82 -7.42 29.56
C ARG A 224 -9.21 -7.12 28.99
N ALA A 225 -9.31 -6.97 27.67
CA ALA A 225 -10.60 -6.68 27.03
C ALA A 225 -11.67 -7.77 27.30
N ILE A 226 -11.26 -9.05 27.38
CA ILE A 226 -12.17 -10.17 27.68
C ILE A 226 -12.61 -10.14 29.15
N GLU A 227 -11.66 -10.06 30.07
CA GLU A 227 -11.88 -10.24 31.51
C GLU A 227 -12.56 -9.01 32.13
N THR A 228 -12.03 -7.80 31.86
CA THR A 228 -12.49 -6.56 32.50
C THR A 228 -13.45 -5.75 31.64
N GLY A 229 -13.47 -5.98 30.32
CA GLY A 229 -14.18 -5.12 29.37
C GLY A 229 -13.43 -3.84 29.00
N GLU A 230 -12.21 -3.62 29.53
CA GLU A 230 -11.37 -2.47 29.23
C GLU A 230 -10.65 -2.69 27.88
N LEU A 231 -11.02 -1.91 26.86
CA LEU A 231 -10.55 -2.05 25.49
C LEU A 231 -9.20 -1.37 25.22
N ILE A 232 -8.80 -0.48 26.14
CA ILE A 232 -7.54 0.28 26.13
C ILE A 232 -6.79 0.04 27.44
N GLY A 233 -5.48 0.24 27.46
CA GLY A 233 -4.67 0.15 28.69
C GLY A 233 -4.88 1.33 29.64
N PRO A 234 -4.59 1.15 30.92
CA PRO A 234 -4.82 2.20 31.93
C PRO A 234 -3.97 3.46 31.72
N ASN A 235 -2.85 3.33 31.02
CA ASN A 235 -1.93 4.44 30.71
C ASN A 235 -1.94 4.81 29.22
N ASP A 236 -2.83 4.19 28.42
CA ASP A 236 -2.90 4.44 26.99
C ASP A 236 -3.54 5.80 26.71
N SER A 237 -3.02 6.48 25.71
CA SER A 237 -3.54 7.76 25.20
C SER A 237 -4.17 7.53 23.82
N PRO A 238 -5.47 7.19 23.76
CA PRO A 238 -6.10 6.82 22.50
C PRO A 238 -6.08 7.99 21.52
N MET A 239 -5.64 7.72 20.30
CA MET A 239 -5.71 8.65 19.18
C MET A 239 -7.15 8.78 18.68
N GLY A 240 -7.44 9.94 18.13
CA GLY A 240 -8.71 10.16 17.45
C GLY A 240 -9.86 10.56 18.36
N LYS A 241 -9.83 11.82 18.79
CA LYS A 241 -11.06 12.60 18.97
C LYS A 241 -11.70 12.98 17.61
N TYR A 242 -11.33 12.25 16.53
CA TYR A 242 -12.05 12.28 15.27
C TYR A 242 -13.29 11.37 15.40
N ASP A 243 -14.17 11.72 16.31
CA ASP A 243 -15.58 11.64 16.02
C ASP A 243 -15.81 12.63 14.88
N LEU A 244 -15.52 12.19 13.67
CA LEU A 244 -16.35 12.62 12.55
C LEU A 244 -17.73 12.23 13.04
N ASP A 245 -18.50 13.23 13.46
CA ASP A 245 -19.86 13.04 14.00
C ASP A 245 -20.76 12.59 12.84
N GLU A 246 -20.37 11.41 12.24
CA GLU A 246 -21.12 10.74 11.17
C GLU A 246 -22.54 10.47 11.64
N SER A 247 -22.74 10.35 12.96
CA SER A 247 -24.06 10.23 13.56
C SER A 247 -24.90 11.49 13.31
N LYS A 248 -24.32 12.68 13.38
CA LYS A 248 -25.01 13.94 13.07
C LYS A 248 -25.17 14.15 11.55
N LEU A 249 -24.15 13.73 10.78
CA LEU A 249 -24.17 13.91 9.33
C LEU A 249 -25.28 13.12 8.64
N PHE A 250 -25.64 11.96 9.21
CA PHE A 250 -26.63 11.04 8.65
C PHE A 250 -27.83 10.82 9.57
N ALA A 251 -28.06 11.70 10.57
CA ALA A 251 -29.13 11.52 11.57
C ALA A 251 -30.53 11.45 10.95
N ASP A 252 -30.78 12.25 9.92
CA ASP A 252 -32.07 12.38 9.27
C ASP A 252 -32.16 11.70 7.89
N VAL A 253 -31.19 10.82 7.57
CA VAL A 253 -31.08 10.21 6.24
C VAL A 253 -31.34 8.72 6.30
N ASN A 254 -32.24 8.22 5.46
CA ASN A 254 -32.52 6.79 5.35
C ASN A 254 -31.49 6.11 4.43
N LEU A 255 -30.36 5.70 5.03
CA LEU A 255 -29.30 4.99 4.33
C LEU A 255 -29.65 3.54 4.09
N GLY A 256 -29.67 3.12 2.83
CA GLY A 256 -29.78 1.73 2.43
C GLY A 256 -28.44 1.14 2.01
N ILE A 257 -28.32 -0.18 2.06
CA ILE A 257 -27.11 -0.90 1.55
C ILE A 257 -26.83 -0.60 0.08
N ALA A 258 -27.81 -0.08 -0.66
CA ALA A 258 -27.68 0.37 -2.05
C ALA A 258 -26.68 1.52 -2.19
N ASN A 259 -26.51 2.38 -1.16
CA ASN A 259 -25.52 3.46 -1.15
C ASN A 259 -24.09 2.95 -1.26
N PHE A 260 -23.87 1.70 -0.86
CA PHE A 260 -22.59 1.01 -0.98
C PHE A 260 -22.52 0.11 -2.22
N LEU A 261 -23.51 -0.79 -2.38
CA LEU A 261 -23.46 -1.83 -3.42
C LEU A 261 -23.63 -1.30 -4.84
N VAL A 262 -24.42 -0.24 -5.05
CA VAL A 262 -24.64 0.29 -6.41
C VAL A 262 -23.39 0.95 -6.99
N PRO A 263 -22.73 1.90 -6.31
CA PRO A 263 -21.48 2.47 -6.82
C PRO A 263 -20.38 1.41 -7.03
N LEU A 264 -20.26 0.47 -6.11
CA LEU A 264 -19.29 -0.62 -6.18
C LEU A 264 -19.61 -1.58 -7.34
N GLY A 265 -20.87 -1.94 -7.52
CA GLY A 265 -21.32 -2.76 -8.64
C GLY A 265 -21.07 -2.10 -9.99
N VAL A 266 -21.33 -0.79 -10.12
CA VAL A 266 -21.02 0.00 -11.33
C VAL A 266 -19.51 0.04 -11.56
N LEU A 267 -18.69 0.23 -10.52
CA LEU A 267 -17.24 0.21 -10.62
C LEU A 267 -16.74 -1.11 -11.23
N PHE A 268 -17.11 -2.24 -10.65
CA PHE A 268 -16.67 -3.55 -11.14
C PHE A 268 -17.22 -3.88 -12.54
N ALA A 269 -18.48 -3.59 -12.79
CA ALA A 269 -19.08 -3.84 -14.10
C ALA A 269 -18.38 -3.02 -15.20
N THR A 270 -18.13 -1.74 -14.94
CA THR A 270 -17.40 -0.88 -15.88
C THR A 270 -15.94 -1.33 -16.02
N LEU A 271 -15.26 -1.71 -14.93
CA LEU A 271 -13.88 -2.16 -14.96
C LEU A 271 -13.73 -3.41 -15.84
N ILE A 272 -14.58 -4.41 -15.64
CA ILE A 272 -14.56 -5.64 -16.45
C ILE A 272 -14.86 -5.31 -17.90
N ALA A 273 -15.89 -4.50 -18.17
CA ALA A 273 -16.25 -4.10 -19.54
C ALA A 273 -15.10 -3.37 -20.26
N MET A 274 -14.43 -2.44 -19.56
CA MET A 274 -13.30 -1.68 -20.09
C MET A 274 -12.05 -2.54 -20.32
N ILE A 275 -11.75 -3.47 -19.40
CA ILE A 275 -10.64 -4.42 -19.57
C ILE A 275 -10.88 -5.31 -20.81
N LEU A 276 -12.08 -5.84 -20.95
CA LEU A 276 -12.43 -6.69 -22.10
C LEU A 276 -12.41 -5.90 -23.42
N TRP A 277 -12.84 -4.64 -23.40
CA TRP A 277 -12.85 -3.77 -24.56
C TRP A 277 -11.43 -3.34 -24.95
N THR A 278 -10.67 -2.73 -24.03
CA THR A 278 -9.32 -2.22 -24.30
C THR A 278 -8.29 -3.31 -24.53
N GLY A 279 -8.52 -4.50 -23.97
CA GLY A 279 -7.71 -5.70 -24.16
C GLY A 279 -8.12 -6.53 -25.39
N GLU A 280 -9.09 -6.03 -26.20
CA GLU A 280 -9.55 -6.68 -27.43
C GLU A 280 -9.93 -8.17 -27.23
N VAL A 281 -10.90 -8.43 -26.33
CA VAL A 281 -11.29 -9.78 -25.92
C VAL A 281 -11.62 -10.72 -27.10
N ARG A 282 -12.14 -10.18 -28.19
CA ARG A 282 -12.47 -10.97 -29.39
C ARG A 282 -11.24 -11.56 -30.09
N VAL A 283 -10.09 -10.89 -29.96
CA VAL A 283 -8.82 -11.30 -30.58
C VAL A 283 -7.97 -12.10 -29.59
N ASN A 284 -7.88 -11.60 -28.36
CA ASN A 284 -6.93 -12.12 -27.36
C ASN A 284 -7.57 -13.13 -26.38
N GLY A 285 -8.89 -13.36 -26.46
CA GLY A 285 -9.62 -14.12 -25.43
C GLY A 285 -9.67 -13.41 -24.08
N ILE A 286 -10.37 -13.97 -23.08
CA ILE A 286 -10.55 -13.34 -21.78
C ILE A 286 -9.20 -13.14 -21.05
N GLY A 287 -8.37 -14.18 -20.97
CA GLY A 287 -7.07 -14.11 -20.30
C GLY A 287 -6.11 -13.12 -20.97
N GLY A 288 -6.05 -13.14 -22.32
CA GLY A 288 -5.24 -12.20 -23.08
C GLY A 288 -5.72 -10.74 -22.93
N ALA A 289 -7.03 -10.53 -22.89
CA ALA A 289 -7.59 -9.19 -22.68
C ALA A 289 -7.17 -8.60 -21.33
N PHE A 290 -7.19 -9.41 -20.26
CA PHE A 290 -6.70 -8.97 -18.95
C PHE A 290 -5.23 -8.55 -18.96
N MET A 291 -4.39 -9.27 -19.69
CA MET A 291 -2.94 -9.02 -19.72
C MET A 291 -2.54 -7.84 -20.63
N LYS A 292 -3.34 -7.54 -21.66
CA LYS A 292 -3.03 -6.53 -22.68
C LYS A 292 -3.86 -5.25 -22.56
N SER A 293 -4.78 -5.18 -21.58
CA SER A 293 -5.67 -4.03 -21.41
C SER A 293 -4.92 -2.72 -21.14
N ASN A 294 -5.51 -1.62 -21.61
CA ASN A 294 -5.10 -0.30 -21.15
C ASN A 294 -5.69 -0.05 -19.75
N ILE A 295 -4.89 -0.41 -18.72
CA ILE A 295 -5.36 -0.44 -17.33
C ILE A 295 -5.66 0.97 -16.80
N ALA A 296 -4.85 1.97 -17.16
CA ALA A 296 -5.07 3.35 -16.72
C ALA A 296 -6.43 3.88 -17.20
N LEU A 297 -6.74 3.69 -18.48
CA LEU A 297 -8.03 4.07 -19.06
C LEU A 297 -9.18 3.28 -18.43
N SER A 298 -9.01 1.96 -18.25
CA SER A 298 -10.04 1.07 -17.73
C SER A 298 -10.43 1.44 -16.28
N ILE A 299 -9.45 1.65 -15.41
CA ILE A 299 -9.69 1.99 -14.01
C ILE A 299 -10.21 3.43 -13.88
N SER A 300 -9.63 4.40 -14.61
CA SER A 300 -10.09 5.80 -14.57
C SER A 300 -11.57 5.92 -14.96
N THR A 301 -11.96 5.26 -16.06
CA THR A 301 -13.36 5.24 -16.52
C THR A 301 -14.27 4.60 -15.47
N SER A 302 -13.80 3.53 -14.81
CA SER A 302 -14.57 2.84 -13.79
C SER A 302 -14.81 3.70 -12.55
N PHE A 303 -13.80 4.43 -12.09
CA PHE A 303 -13.94 5.36 -10.97
C PHE A 303 -14.85 6.55 -11.30
N LEU A 304 -14.76 7.09 -12.52
CA LEU A 304 -15.62 8.19 -12.94
C LEU A 304 -17.11 7.75 -13.04
N THR A 305 -17.39 6.61 -13.64
CA THR A 305 -18.75 6.06 -13.73
C THR A 305 -19.32 5.70 -12.36
N ALA A 306 -18.49 5.10 -11.49
CA ALA A 306 -18.87 4.81 -10.12
C ALA A 306 -19.10 6.07 -9.28
N SER A 307 -18.34 7.16 -9.54
CA SER A 307 -18.57 8.49 -8.91
C SER A 307 -19.95 9.05 -9.29
N ILE A 308 -20.35 8.93 -10.56
CA ILE A 308 -21.69 9.32 -11.01
C ILE A 308 -22.75 8.49 -10.27
N ALA A 309 -22.56 7.17 -10.19
CA ALA A 309 -23.48 6.28 -9.48
C ALA A 309 -23.58 6.64 -7.99
N ALA A 310 -22.46 6.92 -7.31
CA ALA A 310 -22.44 7.36 -5.92
C ALA A 310 -23.17 8.70 -5.71
N GLY A 311 -23.00 9.64 -6.62
CA GLY A 311 -23.73 10.92 -6.62
C GLY A 311 -25.23 10.72 -6.77
N VAL A 312 -25.66 9.90 -7.75
CA VAL A 312 -27.08 9.60 -7.99
C VAL A 312 -27.73 8.90 -6.79
N VAL A 313 -27.07 7.89 -6.21
CA VAL A 313 -27.63 7.20 -5.04
C VAL A 313 -27.63 8.11 -3.82
N GLY A 314 -26.59 8.93 -3.62
CA GLY A 314 -26.54 9.92 -2.54
C GLY A 314 -27.65 10.98 -2.65
N MET A 315 -27.99 11.44 -3.88
CA MET A 315 -29.14 12.31 -4.11
C MET A 315 -30.46 11.62 -3.77
N ARG A 316 -30.66 10.36 -4.22
CA ARG A 316 -31.88 9.60 -3.92
C ARG A 316 -32.07 9.35 -2.42
N SER A 317 -30.98 9.19 -1.70
CA SER A 317 -31.00 9.01 -0.24
C SER A 317 -31.12 10.34 0.53
N GLY A 318 -31.13 11.49 -0.15
CA GLY A 318 -31.22 12.81 0.48
C GLY A 318 -29.91 13.31 1.10
N VAL A 319 -28.79 12.64 0.85
CA VAL A 319 -27.46 13.04 1.36
C VAL A 319 -26.87 14.21 0.59
N PHE A 320 -27.06 14.22 -0.75
CA PHE A 320 -26.54 15.23 -1.65
C PHE A 320 -27.65 16.00 -2.38
N GLN A 321 -27.40 17.26 -2.62
CA GLN A 321 -28.00 18.00 -3.73
C GLN A 321 -27.09 17.91 -4.96
N PHE A 322 -27.63 18.08 -6.16
CA PHE A 322 -26.83 18.01 -7.39
C PHE A 322 -25.62 18.94 -7.38
N LYS A 323 -25.76 20.13 -6.81
CA LYS A 323 -24.69 21.13 -6.67
C LYS A 323 -23.53 20.69 -5.77
N ASP A 324 -23.73 19.70 -4.88
CA ASP A 324 -22.74 19.26 -3.89
C ASP A 324 -21.80 18.18 -4.46
N ILE A 325 -22.22 17.46 -5.51
CA ILE A 325 -21.50 16.29 -6.04
C ILE A 325 -20.09 16.67 -6.51
N VAL A 326 -19.96 17.69 -7.36
CA VAL A 326 -18.66 18.10 -7.91
C VAL A 326 -17.74 18.68 -6.83
N PRO A 327 -18.19 19.59 -5.94
CA PRO A 327 -17.37 20.05 -4.83
C PRO A 327 -16.87 18.92 -3.92
N GLU A 328 -17.71 17.95 -3.56
CA GLU A 328 -17.29 16.82 -2.73
C GLU A 328 -16.32 15.91 -3.49
N TRP A 329 -16.52 15.67 -4.78
CA TRP A 329 -15.58 14.94 -5.61
C TRP A 329 -14.21 15.65 -5.66
N CYS A 330 -14.18 16.95 -5.88
CA CYS A 330 -12.94 17.75 -5.88
C CYS A 330 -12.22 17.74 -4.53
N ARG A 331 -12.96 17.72 -3.42
CA ARG A 331 -12.34 17.53 -2.08
C ARG A 331 -11.60 16.21 -1.97
N GLY A 332 -12.17 15.13 -2.52
CA GLY A 332 -11.52 13.83 -2.58
C GLY A 332 -10.23 13.84 -3.39
N VAL A 333 -10.21 14.55 -4.50
CA VAL A 333 -9.00 14.78 -5.31
C VAL A 333 -7.95 15.55 -4.50
N ALA A 334 -8.35 16.62 -3.83
CA ALA A 334 -7.44 17.45 -3.04
C ALA A 334 -6.79 16.70 -1.87
N LEU A 335 -7.51 15.78 -1.23
CA LEU A 335 -6.99 14.95 -0.14
C LEU A 335 -5.90 13.95 -0.58
N ASN A 336 -5.83 13.63 -1.86
CA ASN A 336 -4.84 12.72 -2.44
C ASN A 336 -3.85 13.45 -3.37
N SER A 337 -3.71 14.76 -3.25
CA SER A 337 -2.90 15.58 -4.17
C SER A 337 -1.39 15.39 -4.04
N ASP A 338 -0.91 14.85 -2.94
CA ASP A 338 0.49 14.51 -2.71
C ASP A 338 0.96 13.35 -3.60
N ILE A 339 0.11 12.36 -3.86
CA ILE A 339 0.45 11.18 -4.65
C ILE A 339 0.88 11.52 -6.08
N PRO A 340 0.11 12.32 -6.88
CA PRO A 340 0.56 12.78 -8.18
C PRO A 340 1.88 13.55 -8.15
N VAL A 341 2.10 14.38 -7.13
CA VAL A 341 3.35 15.16 -6.98
C VAL A 341 4.54 14.23 -6.75
N ILE A 342 4.41 13.26 -5.82
CA ILE A 342 5.45 12.27 -5.55
C ILE A 342 5.76 11.47 -6.82
N LEU A 343 4.74 11.07 -7.58
CA LEU A 343 4.89 10.28 -8.80
C LEU A 343 5.66 11.03 -9.88
N VAL A 344 5.32 12.30 -10.13
CA VAL A 344 6.05 13.15 -11.10
C VAL A 344 7.51 13.34 -10.69
N LEU A 345 7.78 13.57 -9.40
CA LEU A 345 9.15 13.70 -8.89
C LEU A 345 9.93 12.38 -9.01
N ALA A 346 9.30 11.24 -8.72
CA ALA A 346 9.91 9.93 -8.83
C ALA A 346 10.26 9.58 -10.29
N TRP A 347 9.34 9.81 -11.23
CA TRP A 347 9.62 9.66 -12.66
C TRP A 347 10.77 10.58 -13.11
N SER A 348 10.81 11.80 -12.59
CA SER A 348 11.85 12.78 -12.95
C SER A 348 13.23 12.36 -12.44
N ILE A 349 13.32 11.81 -11.22
CA ILE A 349 14.57 11.21 -10.72
C ILE A 349 14.97 10.00 -11.57
N GLY A 350 14.02 9.12 -11.92
CA GLY A 350 14.28 7.97 -12.78
C GLY A 350 14.82 8.38 -14.15
N SER A 351 14.24 9.40 -14.79
CA SER A 351 14.71 9.95 -16.07
C SER A 351 16.08 10.59 -15.94
N LEU A 352 16.30 11.40 -14.89
CA LEU A 352 17.59 12.05 -14.62
C LEU A 352 18.73 11.04 -14.40
N THR A 353 18.48 10.02 -13.59
CA THR A 353 19.46 8.95 -13.32
C THR A 353 19.75 8.12 -14.57
N GLY A 354 18.79 8.01 -15.48
CA GLY A 354 19.00 7.44 -16.82
C GLY A 354 19.99 8.28 -17.65
N VAL A 355 19.84 9.62 -17.67
CA VAL A 355 20.77 10.54 -18.34
C VAL A 355 22.18 10.46 -17.72
N MET A 356 22.27 10.22 -16.42
CA MET A 356 23.56 10.11 -15.69
C MET A 356 24.18 8.71 -15.75
N ASP A 357 23.58 7.77 -16.47
CA ASP A 357 24.01 6.35 -16.57
C ASP A 357 24.21 5.65 -15.22
N LEU A 358 23.26 5.88 -14.28
CA LEU A 358 23.25 5.19 -12.99
C LEU A 358 23.26 3.67 -13.16
N LYS A 359 22.54 3.16 -14.18
CA LYS A 359 22.51 1.73 -14.50
C LYS A 359 23.91 1.18 -14.74
N GLY A 360 24.69 1.81 -15.64
CA GLY A 360 26.05 1.36 -15.96
C GLY A 360 26.99 1.41 -14.75
N TYR A 361 26.84 2.45 -13.91
CA TYR A 361 27.62 2.56 -12.68
C TYR A 361 27.29 1.44 -11.67
N LEU A 362 26.01 1.18 -11.42
CA LEU A 362 25.59 0.13 -10.47
C LEU A 362 25.99 -1.27 -10.93
N ILE A 363 25.89 -1.54 -12.23
CA ILE A 363 26.36 -2.80 -12.83
C ILE A 363 27.84 -2.99 -12.56
N GLY A 364 28.66 -2.00 -12.93
CA GLY A 364 30.11 -2.06 -12.68
C GLY A 364 30.48 -2.20 -11.21
N LEU A 365 29.67 -1.60 -10.32
CA LEU A 365 29.87 -1.75 -8.87
C LEU A 365 29.60 -3.17 -8.40
N VAL A 366 28.46 -3.77 -8.81
CA VAL A 366 28.11 -5.16 -8.44
C VAL A 366 29.16 -6.15 -9.00
N GLU A 367 29.60 -5.94 -10.24
CA GLU A 367 30.65 -6.76 -10.84
C GLU A 367 32.00 -6.65 -10.10
N SER A 368 32.35 -5.44 -9.61
CA SER A 368 33.61 -5.21 -8.91
C SER A 368 33.70 -5.86 -7.53
N PHE A 369 32.56 -6.08 -6.86
CA PHE A 369 32.50 -6.70 -5.55
C PHE A 369 32.25 -8.22 -5.57
N ASP A 370 32.09 -8.82 -6.76
CA ASP A 370 31.78 -10.25 -6.93
C ASP A 370 30.60 -10.73 -6.07
N VAL A 371 29.62 -9.83 -5.82
CA VAL A 371 28.41 -10.14 -5.06
C VAL A 371 27.46 -10.95 -5.94
N PRO A 372 27.04 -12.15 -5.51
CA PRO A 372 26.04 -12.89 -6.27
C PRO A 372 24.77 -12.06 -6.49
N ALA A 373 24.45 -11.77 -7.75
CA ALA A 373 23.30 -10.94 -8.11
C ALA A 373 21.97 -11.51 -7.55
N GLY A 374 21.91 -12.82 -7.32
CA GLY A 374 20.79 -13.48 -6.64
C GLY A 374 20.55 -13.02 -5.20
N LEU A 375 21.49 -12.33 -4.54
CA LEU A 375 21.26 -11.74 -3.22
C LEU A 375 20.58 -10.37 -3.29
N MET A 376 20.53 -9.74 -4.45
CA MET A 376 19.97 -8.40 -4.63
C MET A 376 18.51 -8.27 -4.18
N PRO A 377 17.59 -9.22 -4.42
CA PRO A 377 16.23 -9.12 -3.90
C PRO A 377 16.18 -8.99 -2.38
N ALA A 378 16.96 -9.80 -1.66
CA ALA A 378 17.02 -9.73 -0.20
C ALA A 378 17.67 -8.42 0.30
N PHE A 379 18.74 -7.98 -0.35
CA PHE A 379 19.42 -6.72 -0.02
C PHE A 379 18.47 -5.52 -0.20
N LEU A 380 17.77 -5.45 -1.34
CA LEU A 380 16.84 -4.34 -1.61
C LEU A 380 15.61 -4.38 -0.71
N PHE A 381 15.15 -5.57 -0.31
CA PHE A 381 14.13 -5.69 0.73
C PHE A 381 14.59 -5.05 2.05
N VAL A 382 15.81 -5.36 2.51
CA VAL A 382 16.35 -4.82 3.77
C VAL A 382 16.56 -3.31 3.69
N VAL A 383 17.13 -2.82 2.59
CA VAL A 383 17.31 -1.37 2.37
C VAL A 383 15.95 -0.66 2.32
N GLY A 384 14.99 -1.19 1.56
CA GLY A 384 13.63 -0.67 1.50
C GLY A 384 12.94 -0.65 2.85
N ALA A 385 13.12 -1.72 3.65
CA ALA A 385 12.60 -1.82 5.01
C ALA A 385 13.18 -0.73 5.93
N PHE A 386 14.48 -0.50 5.87
CA PHE A 386 15.14 0.52 6.68
C PHE A 386 14.67 1.93 6.29
N VAL A 387 14.62 2.23 4.99
CA VAL A 387 14.14 3.53 4.49
C VAL A 387 12.67 3.73 4.85
N GLY A 388 11.82 2.72 4.63
CA GLY A 388 10.39 2.76 4.96
C GLY A 388 10.13 2.97 6.45
N PHE A 389 10.84 2.24 7.31
CA PHE A 389 10.76 2.43 8.76
C PHE A 389 11.11 3.85 9.20
N SER A 390 12.15 4.42 8.60
CA SER A 390 12.68 5.73 8.98
C SER A 390 11.85 6.89 8.42
N THR A 391 11.19 6.69 7.28
CA THR A 391 10.37 7.72 6.62
C THR A 391 8.89 7.59 6.92
N GLY A 392 8.44 6.39 7.31
CA GLY A 392 7.02 6.07 7.50
C GLY A 392 6.22 6.11 6.21
N SER A 393 6.83 5.77 5.06
CA SER A 393 6.14 5.83 3.76
C SER A 393 6.64 4.77 2.78
N SER A 394 5.76 3.89 2.34
CA SER A 394 6.03 2.93 1.26
C SER A 394 6.26 3.62 -0.08
N TRP A 395 5.52 4.70 -0.35
CA TRP A 395 5.54 5.44 -1.62
C TRP A 395 6.93 6.00 -1.94
N GLY A 396 7.54 6.67 -0.95
CA GLY A 396 8.88 7.21 -1.07
C GLY A 396 9.95 6.15 -1.30
N VAL A 397 9.81 5.01 -0.65
CA VAL A 397 10.71 3.86 -0.84
C VAL A 397 10.67 3.36 -2.28
N TRP A 398 9.47 3.11 -2.81
CA TRP A 398 9.32 2.58 -4.17
C TRP A 398 9.82 3.56 -5.23
N ALA A 399 9.61 4.87 -5.02
CA ALA A 399 10.14 5.90 -5.89
C ALA A 399 11.66 5.83 -6.09
N ILE A 400 12.37 5.36 -5.07
CA ILE A 400 13.83 5.28 -5.03
C ILE A 400 14.33 3.88 -5.41
N ILE A 401 13.73 2.84 -4.84
CA ILE A 401 14.22 1.46 -4.98
C ILE A 401 13.91 0.87 -6.36
N ILE A 402 12.71 1.12 -6.92
CA ILE A 402 12.33 0.55 -8.24
C ILE A 402 13.26 1.01 -9.37
N PRO A 403 13.64 2.29 -9.48
CA PRO A 403 14.63 2.73 -10.48
C PRO A 403 16.03 2.11 -10.33
N ILE A 404 16.37 1.64 -9.15
CA ILE A 404 17.64 0.96 -8.87
C ILE A 404 17.52 -0.55 -9.16
N SER A 405 16.44 -1.16 -8.70
CA SER A 405 16.25 -2.61 -8.70
C SER A 405 16.06 -3.19 -10.11
N LEU A 406 15.25 -2.53 -10.96
CA LEU A 406 14.89 -3.12 -12.26
C LEU A 406 16.06 -3.11 -13.27
N PRO A 407 16.90 -2.08 -13.37
CA PRO A 407 18.11 -2.16 -14.17
C PRO A 407 19.06 -3.28 -13.74
N ILE A 408 19.25 -3.49 -12.44
CA ILE A 408 20.06 -4.59 -11.89
C ILE A 408 19.46 -5.93 -12.28
N ALA A 409 18.15 -6.12 -12.08
CA ALA A 409 17.46 -7.35 -12.46
C ALA A 409 17.62 -7.67 -13.95
N HIS A 410 17.43 -6.67 -14.80
CA HIS A 410 17.52 -6.81 -16.25
C HIS A 410 18.92 -7.20 -16.72
N HIS A 411 19.96 -6.57 -16.15
CA HIS A 411 21.35 -6.82 -16.55
C HIS A 411 21.85 -8.20 -16.11
N PHE A 412 21.60 -8.56 -14.84
CA PHE A 412 22.11 -9.81 -14.25
C PHE A 412 21.19 -11.02 -14.47
N GLY A 413 20.07 -10.87 -15.17
CA GLY A 413 19.12 -11.96 -15.40
C GLY A 413 18.42 -12.47 -14.13
N VAL A 414 18.34 -11.64 -13.08
CA VAL A 414 17.52 -11.94 -11.90
C VAL A 414 16.05 -11.77 -12.26
N SER A 415 15.16 -12.63 -11.72
CA SER A 415 13.73 -12.51 -12.01
C SER A 415 13.21 -11.10 -11.72
N MET A 416 12.64 -10.47 -12.75
CA MET A 416 12.04 -9.14 -12.67
C MET A 416 10.90 -9.11 -11.65
N GLU A 417 10.07 -10.16 -11.66
CA GLU A 417 8.93 -10.32 -10.76
C GLU A 417 9.36 -10.43 -9.30
N LEU A 418 10.43 -11.21 -9.03
CA LEU A 418 10.98 -11.34 -7.69
C LEU A 418 11.57 -10.02 -7.19
N MET A 419 12.25 -9.29 -8.06
CA MET A 419 12.87 -8.00 -7.73
C MET A 419 11.80 -6.94 -7.44
N ILE A 420 10.73 -6.89 -8.23
CA ILE A 420 9.56 -6.04 -7.95
C ILE A 420 8.94 -6.43 -6.60
N GLY A 421 8.69 -7.73 -6.39
CA GLY A 421 8.13 -8.22 -5.13
C GLY A 421 8.98 -7.84 -3.91
N ALA A 422 10.30 -7.93 -4.01
CA ALA A 422 11.22 -7.54 -2.95
C ALA A 422 11.18 -6.02 -2.67
N SER A 423 11.17 -5.21 -3.72
CA SER A 423 11.09 -3.75 -3.62
C SER A 423 9.79 -3.29 -2.96
N LEU A 424 8.66 -3.89 -3.38
CA LEU A 424 7.35 -3.60 -2.80
C LEU A 424 7.28 -4.06 -1.34
N SER A 425 7.70 -5.31 -1.07
CA SER A 425 7.72 -5.88 0.28
C SER A 425 8.56 -5.08 1.26
N GLY A 426 9.74 -4.61 0.84
CA GLY A 426 10.63 -3.84 1.69
C GLY A 426 10.00 -2.52 2.13
N GLY A 427 9.43 -1.77 1.19
CA GLY A 427 8.71 -0.53 1.49
C GLY A 427 7.55 -0.74 2.45
N VAL A 428 6.70 -1.73 2.16
CA VAL A 428 5.53 -2.06 3.01
C VAL A 428 5.94 -2.53 4.40
N PHE A 429 6.96 -3.38 4.51
CA PHE A 429 7.43 -3.85 5.82
C PHE A 429 7.98 -2.73 6.67
N GLY A 430 8.80 -1.86 6.08
CA GLY A 430 9.36 -0.70 6.79
C GLY A 430 8.27 0.24 7.28
N ASP A 431 7.37 0.62 6.40
CA ASP A 431 6.21 1.46 6.69
C ASP A 431 5.34 0.85 7.81
N HIS A 432 4.90 -0.37 7.65
CA HIS A 432 4.04 -1.10 8.60
C HIS A 432 4.66 -1.32 9.99
N CYS A 433 5.99 -1.28 10.12
CA CYS A 433 6.69 -1.37 11.41
C CYS A 433 6.98 0.01 12.02
N SER A 434 6.81 1.09 11.27
CA SER A 434 7.24 2.43 11.65
C SER A 434 6.24 3.12 12.59
N PRO A 435 6.71 3.67 13.73
CA PRO A 435 5.85 4.47 14.60
C PRO A 435 5.51 5.86 14.04
N ILE A 436 6.06 6.22 12.90
CA ILE A 436 5.78 7.50 12.20
C ILE A 436 5.06 7.29 10.88
N SER A 437 4.62 6.06 10.60
CA SER A 437 3.86 5.71 9.41
C SER A 437 2.49 6.38 9.41
N ASP A 438 2.13 6.97 8.27
CA ASP A 438 0.82 7.56 8.05
C ASP A 438 -0.29 6.51 8.12
N THR A 439 -0.09 5.32 7.54
CA THR A 439 -1.07 4.22 7.57
C THR A 439 -1.25 3.66 8.98
N THR A 440 -0.17 3.50 9.76
CA THR A 440 -0.23 3.03 11.15
C THR A 440 -0.89 4.07 12.07
N ILE A 441 -0.64 5.38 11.83
CA ILE A 441 -1.33 6.47 12.52
C ILE A 441 -2.83 6.46 12.19
N LEU A 442 -3.20 6.30 10.91
CA LEU A 442 -4.60 6.20 10.48
C LEU A 442 -5.30 4.99 11.08
N ALA A 443 -4.64 3.82 11.15
CA ALA A 443 -5.18 2.61 11.77
C ALA A 443 -5.43 2.81 13.27
N SER A 444 -4.48 3.42 13.98
CA SER A 444 -4.61 3.76 15.39
C SER A 444 -5.77 4.73 15.63
N THR A 445 -5.86 5.77 14.80
CA THR A 445 -6.92 6.80 14.85
C THR A 445 -8.30 6.20 14.62
N ALA A 446 -8.45 5.39 13.57
CA ALA A 446 -9.71 4.77 13.19
C ALA A 446 -10.21 3.76 14.24
N ALA A 447 -9.30 2.96 14.78
CA ALA A 447 -9.61 2.03 15.86
C ALA A 447 -9.77 2.73 17.23
N GLY A 448 -9.33 3.98 17.37
CA GLY A 448 -9.30 4.71 18.62
C GLY A 448 -8.34 4.07 19.64
N SER A 449 -7.23 3.52 19.18
CA SER A 449 -6.18 2.92 20.02
C SER A 449 -5.09 3.92 20.36
N ASP A 450 -4.30 3.63 21.39
CA ASP A 450 -3.00 4.27 21.58
C ASP A 450 -2.07 3.87 20.45
N HIS A 451 -1.37 4.84 19.86
CA HIS A 451 -0.53 4.59 18.69
C HIS A 451 0.73 3.78 19.02
N VAL A 452 1.38 4.11 20.12
CA VAL A 452 2.60 3.41 20.55
C VAL A 452 2.30 1.97 20.95
N GLU A 453 1.17 1.76 21.64
CA GLU A 453 0.74 0.40 22.02
C GLU A 453 0.28 -0.40 20.79
N HIS A 454 -0.31 0.24 19.77
CA HIS A 454 -0.60 -0.40 18.49
C HIS A 454 0.69 -0.91 17.83
N VAL A 455 1.68 -0.06 17.62
CA VAL A 455 2.99 -0.46 17.05
C VAL A 455 3.62 -1.59 17.86
N ARG A 456 3.64 -1.45 19.19
CA ARG A 456 4.21 -2.45 20.09
C ARG A 456 3.52 -3.81 20.01
N THR A 457 2.20 -3.83 19.81
CA THR A 457 1.42 -5.07 19.76
C THR A 457 1.52 -5.77 18.41
N GLN A 458 1.70 -5.05 17.29
CA GLN A 458 1.81 -5.65 15.96
C GLN A 458 3.26 -6.06 15.59
N LEU A 459 4.26 -5.36 16.15
CA LEU A 459 5.67 -5.56 15.78
C LEU A 459 6.17 -7.01 15.84
N PRO A 460 5.82 -7.84 16.85
CA PRO A 460 6.23 -9.25 16.88
C PRO A 460 5.76 -10.06 15.66
N TYR A 461 4.56 -9.81 15.18
CA TYR A 461 4.02 -10.49 14.00
C TYR A 461 4.71 -10.01 12.72
N SER A 462 4.85 -8.69 12.58
CA SER A 462 5.49 -8.08 11.42
C SER A 462 6.95 -8.49 11.27
N LEU A 463 7.72 -8.51 12.36
CA LEU A 463 9.12 -8.97 12.36
C LEU A 463 9.23 -10.45 12.00
N THR A 464 8.30 -11.28 12.45
CA THR A 464 8.27 -12.70 12.10
C THR A 464 8.11 -12.92 10.61
N VAL A 465 7.14 -12.22 9.99
CA VAL A 465 6.90 -12.30 8.53
C VAL A 465 8.06 -11.67 7.77
N GLY A 466 8.61 -10.55 8.24
CA GLY A 466 9.76 -9.88 7.63
C GLY A 466 11.00 -10.77 7.58
N ALA A 467 11.33 -11.44 8.68
CA ALA A 467 12.46 -12.38 8.75
C ALA A 467 12.28 -13.57 7.79
N ALA A 468 11.08 -14.15 7.75
CA ALA A 468 10.76 -15.21 6.79
C ALA A 468 10.87 -14.71 5.32
N SER A 469 10.46 -13.48 5.05
CA SER A 469 10.57 -12.87 3.72
C SER A 469 12.02 -12.67 3.28
N ILE A 470 12.92 -12.26 4.19
CA ILE A 470 14.36 -12.16 3.90
C ILE A 470 14.91 -13.52 3.45
N ALA A 471 14.64 -14.58 4.21
CA ALA A 471 15.08 -15.94 3.86
C ALA A 471 14.50 -16.37 2.50
N GLY A 472 13.22 -16.06 2.23
CA GLY A 472 12.59 -16.33 0.96
C GLY A 472 13.24 -15.57 -0.20
N PHE A 473 13.58 -14.30 -0.04
CA PHE A 473 14.27 -13.52 -1.08
C PHE A 473 15.69 -14.01 -1.34
N VAL A 474 16.42 -14.43 -0.30
CA VAL A 474 17.74 -15.07 -0.48
C VAL A 474 17.62 -16.33 -1.31
N VAL A 475 16.74 -17.26 -0.94
CA VAL A 475 16.56 -18.52 -1.68
C VAL A 475 15.97 -18.28 -3.07
N GLY A 476 14.99 -17.37 -3.15
CA GLY A 476 14.33 -17.02 -4.41
C GLY A 476 15.27 -16.45 -5.45
N GLY A 477 16.20 -15.60 -5.04
CA GLY A 477 17.19 -15.01 -5.93
C GLY A 477 18.35 -15.94 -6.28
N LEU A 478 18.80 -16.76 -5.33
CA LEU A 478 19.92 -17.70 -5.55
C LEU A 478 19.53 -18.97 -6.31
N ARG A 479 18.25 -19.38 -6.25
CA ARG A 479 17.78 -20.65 -6.82
C ARG A 479 16.61 -20.44 -7.78
N SER A 480 15.43 -20.16 -7.28
CA SER A 480 14.26 -19.80 -8.08
C SER A 480 13.21 -19.06 -7.25
N PRO A 481 12.44 -18.13 -7.85
CA PRO A 481 11.39 -17.39 -7.17
C PRO A 481 10.35 -18.28 -6.48
N MET A 482 9.98 -19.40 -7.08
CA MET A 482 9.03 -20.37 -6.51
C MET A 482 9.58 -21.09 -5.28
N LEU A 483 10.88 -21.40 -5.24
CA LEU A 483 11.50 -21.94 -4.03
C LEU A 483 11.54 -20.89 -2.91
N GLY A 484 11.79 -19.63 -3.24
CA GLY A 484 11.70 -18.52 -2.29
C GLY A 484 10.31 -18.40 -1.68
N LEU A 485 9.26 -18.47 -2.52
CA LEU A 485 7.87 -18.48 -2.07
C LEU A 485 7.59 -19.66 -1.12
N ALA A 486 8.03 -20.86 -1.48
CA ALA A 486 7.84 -22.05 -0.67
C ALA A 486 8.58 -21.97 0.68
N VAL A 487 9.83 -21.48 0.69
CA VAL A 487 10.61 -21.28 1.91
C VAL A 487 9.93 -20.26 2.83
N THR A 488 9.47 -19.12 2.28
CA THR A 488 8.74 -18.13 3.08
C THR A 488 7.48 -18.74 3.68
N ALA A 489 6.69 -19.48 2.88
CA ALA A 489 5.49 -20.17 3.37
C ALA A 489 5.79 -21.13 4.52
N ILE A 490 6.81 -21.98 4.36
CA ILE A 490 7.21 -22.95 5.39
C ILE A 490 7.65 -22.23 6.66
N LEU A 491 8.49 -21.20 6.56
CA LEU A 491 8.99 -20.46 7.72
C LEU A 491 7.84 -19.73 8.45
N VAL A 492 6.89 -19.14 7.73
CA VAL A 492 5.71 -18.51 8.35
C VAL A 492 4.84 -19.57 9.04
N LEU A 493 4.60 -20.73 8.43
CA LEU A 493 3.84 -21.82 9.06
C LEU A 493 4.52 -22.34 10.31
N LEU A 494 5.85 -22.53 10.28
CA LEU A 494 6.63 -22.92 11.46
C LEU A 494 6.55 -21.86 12.55
N ALA A 495 6.69 -20.59 12.20
CA ALA A 495 6.55 -19.49 13.13
C ALA A 495 5.15 -19.47 13.77
N LEU A 496 4.08 -19.61 12.98
CA LEU A 496 2.71 -19.72 13.48
C LEU A 496 2.52 -20.91 14.43
N ALA A 497 3.16 -22.06 14.14
CA ALA A 497 3.14 -23.21 15.04
C ALA A 497 3.85 -22.92 16.37
N VAL A 498 4.98 -22.19 16.34
CA VAL A 498 5.68 -21.73 17.55
C VAL A 498 4.81 -20.74 18.32
N LEU A 499 4.22 -19.75 17.63
CA LEU A 499 3.32 -18.77 18.24
C LEU A 499 2.12 -19.45 18.91
N ASN A 500 1.54 -20.48 18.28
CA ASN A 500 0.47 -21.27 18.88
C ASN A 500 0.89 -21.96 20.19
N ARG A 501 2.10 -22.51 20.24
CA ARG A 501 2.65 -23.09 21.49
C ARG A 501 2.85 -22.02 22.57
N VAL A 502 3.37 -20.87 22.20
CA VAL A 502 3.57 -19.74 23.12
C VAL A 502 2.23 -19.22 23.65
N ALA A 503 1.23 -19.05 22.79
CA ALA A 503 -0.11 -18.64 23.20
C ALA A 503 -0.74 -19.60 24.20
N ARG A 504 -0.71 -20.91 23.92
CA ARG A 504 -1.21 -21.95 24.84
C ARG A 504 -0.46 -22.00 26.16
N TRP A 505 0.87 -21.79 26.14
CA TRP A 505 1.66 -21.71 27.37
C TRP A 505 1.31 -20.48 28.21
N GLN A 506 1.04 -19.33 27.58
CA GLN A 506 0.57 -18.14 28.27
C GLN A 506 -0.80 -18.37 28.92
N GLU A 507 -1.73 -19.00 28.21
CA GLU A 507 -3.04 -19.38 28.75
C GLU A 507 -2.92 -20.32 29.96
N SER A 508 -2.07 -21.36 29.89
CA SER A 508 -1.90 -22.33 30.98
C SER A 508 -1.32 -21.71 32.25
N LYS A 509 -0.38 -20.77 32.13
CA LYS A 509 0.17 -20.05 33.27
C LYS A 509 -0.84 -19.12 33.95
N CYS A 510 -1.74 -18.54 33.19
CA CYS A 510 -2.74 -17.62 33.72
C CYS A 510 -3.95 -18.37 34.33
N GLY A 511 -4.32 -19.54 33.80
CA GLY A 511 -5.35 -20.40 34.41
C GLY A 511 -4.89 -21.12 35.68
N ALA A 512 -3.57 -21.24 35.92
CA ALA A 512 -3.03 -21.79 37.15
C ALA A 512 -2.96 -20.80 38.32
N ASN A 513 -3.13 -19.48 38.05
CA ASN A 513 -3.12 -18.40 39.03
C ASN A 513 -4.51 -17.81 39.33
N SER A 514 -5.55 -18.37 38.73
CA SER A 514 -6.98 -18.07 39.00
C SER A 514 -7.61 -19.24 39.78
#